data_5739a3edfb63898c2809fdc53c39dc58
#
_entry.id   5739a3edfb63898c2809fdc53c39dc58
#
_cell.length_a   1.000
_cell.length_b   1.000
_cell.length_c   1.000
_cell.angle_alpha   90.00
_cell.angle_beta   90.00
_cell.angle_gamma   90.00
#
_symmetry.space_group_name_H-M   'P 1'
#
loop_
_entity.id
_entity.type
_entity.pdbx_description
1 polymer ?
#
loop_
_entity_poly.entity_id
_entity_poly.type
_entity_poly.pdbx_seq_one_letter_code
_entity_poly.pdbx_strand_id
1 'polypeptide(L)'
;MLTFNFNNIDLPSGAKILDVGCGEGRHIFGSLQAFKHAYCIGYDQHIPSLNICKDGLDFFQELNLGSTIFVQGSVYKLPFEDNSFDLIFCSEVLEHLDDYHLALDEIHRVLKPGGKFLPSVPSFWPEKICWILSTGYQNMPGGHVRIFKKNQVIAEITDYGFEYEKSERFHGLH
;
A
#
# COMPACT_ATOMS: atom_id res chain seq x y z
N MET A 1 4.37 -12.97 2.37
CA MET A 1 3.94 -13.15 0.94
C MET A 1 3.67 -11.78 0.34
N LEU A 2 4.04 -11.52 -0.91
CA LEU A 2 3.76 -10.24 -1.59
C LEU A 2 2.31 -10.24 -2.10
N THR A 3 1.60 -9.12 -1.92
CA THR A 3 0.22 -8.95 -2.42
C THR A 3 0.19 -8.70 -3.93
N PHE A 4 1.29 -8.18 -4.50
CA PHE A 4 1.38 -7.81 -5.91
C PHE A 4 2.44 -8.62 -6.65
N ASN A 5 2.16 -8.93 -7.93
CA ASN A 5 3.14 -9.54 -8.81
C ASN A 5 4.00 -8.46 -9.47
N PHE A 6 5.18 -8.24 -8.95
CA PHE A 6 6.12 -7.19 -9.43
C PHE A 6 6.61 -7.42 -10.86
N ASN A 7 6.58 -8.66 -11.37
CA ASN A 7 6.96 -8.94 -12.77
C ASN A 7 6.01 -8.31 -13.80
N ASN A 8 4.82 -7.92 -13.37
CA ASN A 8 3.80 -7.29 -14.21
C ASN A 8 3.81 -5.75 -14.10
N ILE A 9 4.79 -5.18 -13.41
CA ILE A 9 4.90 -3.74 -13.18
C ILE A 9 6.15 -3.26 -13.90
N ASP A 10 5.96 -2.42 -14.92
CA ASP A 10 7.07 -1.78 -15.63
C ASP A 10 7.31 -0.39 -15.04
N LEU A 11 8.55 -0.14 -14.63
CA LEU A 11 9.00 1.13 -14.04
C LEU A 11 10.36 1.54 -14.59
N PRO A 12 10.62 2.85 -14.71
CA PRO A 12 11.93 3.34 -15.09
C PRO A 12 12.98 3.00 -14.02
N SER A 13 14.23 2.87 -14.43
CA SER A 13 15.34 2.77 -13.49
C SER A 13 15.40 4.02 -12.61
N GLY A 14 15.55 3.85 -11.30
CA GLY A 14 15.52 4.95 -10.33
C GLY A 14 14.12 5.45 -10.00
N ALA A 15 13.08 4.66 -10.27
CA ALA A 15 11.71 5.00 -9.93
C ALA A 15 11.55 5.33 -8.44
N LYS A 16 10.71 6.32 -8.13
CA LYS A 16 10.31 6.65 -6.77
C LYS A 16 9.04 5.89 -6.41
N ILE A 17 9.11 5.12 -5.34
CA ILE A 17 8.06 4.21 -4.89
C ILE A 17 7.63 4.60 -3.47
N LEU A 18 6.33 4.72 -3.25
CA LEU A 18 5.74 4.93 -1.93
C LEU A 18 4.89 3.71 -1.54
N ASP A 19 5.05 3.23 -0.32
CA ASP A 19 4.16 2.23 0.27
C ASP A 19 3.42 2.89 1.45
N VAL A 20 2.15 3.20 1.25
CA VAL A 20 1.28 3.85 2.24
C VAL A 20 0.65 2.78 3.12
N GLY A 21 0.90 2.86 4.43
CA GLY A 21 0.58 1.78 5.35
C GLY A 21 1.51 0.59 5.16
N CYS A 22 2.82 0.85 5.09
CA CYS A 22 3.82 -0.15 4.72
C CYS A 22 3.97 -1.30 5.73
N GLY A 23 3.43 -1.15 6.96
CA GLY A 23 3.59 -2.15 8.01
C GLY A 23 5.06 -2.51 8.23
N GLU A 24 5.38 -3.79 8.15
CA GLU A 24 6.74 -4.33 8.30
C GLU A 24 7.56 -4.30 6.98
N GLY A 25 7.16 -3.50 6.00
CA GLY A 25 7.94 -3.17 4.80
C GLY A 25 7.99 -4.23 3.70
N ARG A 26 7.09 -5.21 3.69
CA ARG A 26 7.14 -6.33 2.72
C ARG A 26 7.19 -5.87 1.25
N HIS A 27 6.41 -4.84 0.87
CA HIS A 27 6.40 -4.32 -0.50
C HIS A 27 7.64 -3.46 -0.79
N ILE A 28 8.15 -2.76 0.22
CA ILE A 28 9.40 -1.99 0.10
C ILE A 28 10.57 -2.93 -0.21
N PHE A 29 10.76 -3.97 0.60
CA PHE A 29 11.83 -4.95 0.39
C PHE A 29 11.67 -5.72 -0.92
N GLY A 30 10.42 -6.07 -1.29
CA GLY A 30 10.13 -6.67 -2.59
C GLY A 30 10.45 -5.73 -3.76
N SER A 31 10.16 -4.44 -3.62
CA SER A 31 10.45 -3.42 -4.63
C SER A 31 11.95 -3.21 -4.84
N LEU A 32 12.74 -3.21 -3.77
CA LEU A 32 14.20 -3.11 -3.85
C LEU A 32 14.82 -4.28 -4.65
N GLN A 33 14.24 -5.47 -4.55
CA GLN A 33 14.69 -6.64 -5.31
C GLN A 33 14.22 -6.61 -6.77
N ALA A 34 12.99 -6.10 -7.02
CA ALA A 34 12.37 -6.13 -8.34
C ALA A 34 12.81 -4.98 -9.25
N PHE A 35 13.02 -3.79 -8.70
CA PHE A 35 13.24 -2.57 -9.47
C PHE A 35 14.64 -2.00 -9.25
N LYS A 36 15.44 -1.94 -10.33
CA LYS A 36 16.82 -1.45 -10.26
C LYS A 36 16.90 0.01 -9.81
N HIS A 37 17.74 0.24 -8.81
CA HIS A 37 18.02 1.58 -8.28
C HIS A 37 16.79 2.35 -7.82
N ALA A 38 15.70 1.64 -7.46
CA ALA A 38 14.51 2.29 -6.94
C ALA A 38 14.80 3.07 -5.65
N TYR A 39 14.11 4.21 -5.51
CA TYR A 39 14.05 4.95 -4.26
C TYR A 39 12.71 4.70 -3.58
N CYS A 40 12.73 3.91 -2.51
CA CYS A 40 11.52 3.45 -1.84
C CYS A 40 11.28 4.20 -0.53
N ILE A 41 10.05 4.61 -0.29
CA ILE A 41 9.61 5.22 0.97
C ILE A 41 8.51 4.34 1.57
N GLY A 42 8.78 3.76 2.75
CA GLY A 42 7.76 3.14 3.58
C GLY A 42 7.15 4.17 4.51
N TYR A 43 5.84 4.33 4.46
CA TYR A 43 5.10 5.33 5.22
C TYR A 43 4.02 4.67 6.06
N ASP A 44 4.08 4.81 7.38
CA ASP A 44 3.13 4.19 8.31
C ASP A 44 2.94 5.03 9.57
N GLN A 45 1.79 4.94 10.22
CA GLN A 45 1.56 5.56 11.51
C GLN A 45 2.11 4.72 12.69
N HIS A 46 2.30 3.40 12.50
CA HIS A 46 2.65 2.47 13.56
C HIS A 46 4.15 2.33 13.75
N ILE A 47 4.70 3.05 14.72
CA ILE A 47 6.15 3.08 15.03
C ILE A 47 6.76 1.69 15.23
N PRO A 48 6.15 0.73 15.97
CA PRO A 48 6.73 -0.60 16.12
C PRO A 48 7.02 -1.31 14.81
N SER A 49 6.10 -1.25 13.83
CA SER A 49 6.32 -1.82 12.49
C SER A 49 7.47 -1.14 11.75
N LEU A 50 7.57 0.20 11.84
CA LEU A 50 8.67 0.93 11.23
C LEU A 50 10.04 0.60 11.86
N ASN A 51 10.09 0.26 13.15
CA ASN A 51 11.31 -0.19 13.79
C ASN A 51 11.75 -1.57 13.26
N ILE A 52 10.81 -2.50 13.06
CA ILE A 52 11.09 -3.80 12.40
C ILE A 52 11.66 -3.57 10.99
N CYS A 53 11.09 -2.62 10.23
CA CYS A 53 11.62 -2.25 8.92
C CYS A 53 13.06 -1.76 8.99
N LYS A 54 13.38 -0.90 9.95
CA LYS A 54 14.74 -0.35 10.13
C LYS A 54 15.73 -1.44 10.47
N ASP A 55 15.37 -2.37 11.35
CA ASP A 55 16.23 -3.51 11.71
C ASP A 55 16.49 -4.43 10.50
N GLY A 56 15.53 -4.53 9.57
CA GLY A 56 15.69 -5.28 8.32
C GLY A 56 16.54 -4.59 7.26
N LEU A 57 16.77 -3.27 7.38
CA LEU A 57 17.49 -2.48 6.37
C LEU A 57 18.95 -2.90 6.19
N ASP A 58 19.65 -3.23 7.25
CA ASP A 58 21.07 -3.55 7.21
C ASP A 58 21.34 -4.69 6.23
N PHE A 59 20.49 -5.72 6.23
CA PHE A 59 20.60 -6.83 5.27
C PHE A 59 20.43 -6.38 3.82
N PHE A 60 19.52 -5.45 3.53
CA PHE A 60 19.27 -4.98 2.17
C PHE A 60 20.28 -3.94 1.69
N GLN A 61 20.86 -3.16 2.60
CA GLN A 61 21.95 -2.22 2.26
C GLN A 61 23.21 -2.93 1.78
N GLU A 62 23.54 -4.06 2.37
CA GLU A 62 24.69 -4.90 1.91
C GLU A 62 24.53 -5.37 0.46
N LEU A 63 23.27 -5.54 -0.02
CA LEU A 63 23.00 -5.98 -1.39
C LEU A 63 23.04 -4.86 -2.44
N ASN A 64 23.13 -3.58 -2.03
CA ASN A 64 23.18 -2.41 -2.91
C ASN A 64 22.10 -2.39 -4.00
N LEU A 65 20.87 -2.78 -3.65
CA LEU A 65 19.75 -2.95 -4.58
C LEU A 65 19.02 -1.63 -4.91
N GLY A 66 19.15 -0.61 -4.05
CA GLY A 66 18.50 0.68 -4.17
C GLY A 66 18.61 1.43 -2.85
N SER A 67 17.80 2.47 -2.66
CA SER A 67 17.74 3.22 -1.40
C SER A 67 16.34 3.26 -0.83
N THR A 68 16.24 3.22 0.51
CA THR A 68 14.94 3.29 1.19
C THR A 68 15.03 4.05 2.49
N ILE A 69 13.91 4.68 2.84
CA ILE A 69 13.67 5.30 4.14
C ILE A 69 12.30 4.89 4.66
N PHE A 70 12.14 4.92 5.98
CA PHE A 70 10.87 4.70 6.65
C PHE A 70 10.48 5.94 7.43
N VAL A 71 9.26 6.43 7.19
CA VAL A 71 8.74 7.69 7.69
C VAL A 71 7.44 7.43 8.44
N GLN A 72 7.31 8.01 9.64
CA GLN A 72 6.06 7.95 10.38
C GLN A 72 5.12 9.09 9.97
N GLY A 73 3.84 8.76 9.77
CA GLY A 73 2.82 9.77 9.55
C GLY A 73 1.44 9.21 9.22
N SER A 74 0.51 10.12 8.97
CA SER A 74 -0.88 9.81 8.65
C SER A 74 -1.13 9.91 7.15
N VAL A 75 -1.81 8.90 6.60
CA VAL A 75 -2.20 8.86 5.18
C VAL A 75 -3.10 10.04 4.76
N TYR A 76 -3.80 10.66 5.71
CA TYR A 76 -4.64 11.84 5.45
C TYR A 76 -3.86 13.12 5.13
N LYS A 77 -2.55 13.11 5.29
CA LYS A 77 -1.67 14.25 4.95
C LYS A 77 -0.26 13.72 4.66
N LEU A 78 0.01 13.44 3.42
CA LEU A 78 1.32 12.95 2.96
C LEU A 78 2.31 14.14 2.83
N PRO A 79 3.46 14.11 3.50
CA PRO A 79 4.42 15.23 3.51
C PRO A 79 5.31 15.23 2.25
N PHE A 80 4.71 14.97 1.10
CA PHE A 80 5.40 14.89 -0.18
C PHE A 80 4.81 15.91 -1.16
N GLU A 81 5.64 16.36 -2.10
CA GLU A 81 5.21 17.25 -3.17
C GLU A 81 4.27 16.52 -4.15
N ASP A 82 3.46 17.30 -4.88
CA ASP A 82 2.60 16.79 -5.93
C ASP A 82 3.44 16.07 -7.01
N ASN A 83 2.88 15.04 -7.63
CA ASN A 83 3.51 14.31 -8.73
C ASN A 83 4.93 13.80 -8.41
N SER A 84 5.12 13.24 -7.23
CA SER A 84 6.44 12.80 -6.74
C SER A 84 6.76 11.35 -7.05
N PHE A 85 5.75 10.46 -7.11
CA PHE A 85 5.95 9.03 -7.16
C PHE A 85 5.55 8.39 -8.49
N ASP A 86 6.36 7.43 -8.95
CA ASP A 86 6.08 6.62 -10.13
C ASP A 86 5.16 5.44 -9.82
N LEU A 87 5.23 4.95 -8.57
CA LEU A 87 4.40 3.86 -8.07
C LEU A 87 4.00 4.13 -6.62
N ILE A 88 2.72 3.87 -6.31
CA ILE A 88 2.21 3.89 -4.93
C ILE A 88 1.50 2.58 -4.63
N PHE A 89 1.92 1.90 -3.55
CA PHE A 89 1.19 0.81 -2.93
C PHE A 89 0.30 1.36 -1.81
N CYS A 90 -0.88 0.75 -1.64
CA CYS A 90 -1.77 0.95 -0.49
C CYS A 90 -2.47 -0.39 -0.22
N SER A 91 -1.82 -1.24 0.57
CA SER A 91 -2.22 -2.64 0.74
C SER A 91 -2.82 -2.89 2.10
N GLU A 92 -4.11 -3.28 2.13
CA GLU A 92 -4.83 -3.55 3.38
C GLU A 92 -4.83 -2.34 4.33
N VAL A 93 -5.17 -1.17 3.80
CA VAL A 93 -5.20 0.11 4.54
C VAL A 93 -6.55 0.78 4.47
N LEU A 94 -7.16 0.85 3.28
CA LEU A 94 -8.38 1.64 3.05
C LEU A 94 -9.56 1.19 3.91
N GLU A 95 -9.64 -0.09 4.26
CA GLU A 95 -10.66 -0.68 5.12
C GLU A 95 -10.57 -0.23 6.58
N HIS A 96 -9.39 0.26 7.01
CA HIS A 96 -9.15 0.75 8.37
C HIS A 96 -9.40 2.25 8.53
N LEU A 97 -9.52 2.99 7.43
CA LEU A 97 -9.62 4.45 7.46
C LEU A 97 -11.06 4.90 7.68
N ASP A 98 -11.29 5.84 8.58
CA ASP A 98 -12.61 6.44 8.79
C ASP A 98 -13.07 7.17 7.52
N ASP A 99 -12.21 7.97 6.93
CA ASP A 99 -12.44 8.66 5.65
C ASP A 99 -11.34 8.33 4.64
N TYR A 100 -11.49 7.22 3.92
CA TYR A 100 -10.51 6.81 2.90
C TYR A 100 -10.51 7.73 1.67
N HIS A 101 -11.51 8.57 1.49
CA HIS A 101 -11.55 9.55 0.39
C HIS A 101 -10.43 10.58 0.54
N LEU A 102 -10.19 11.09 1.76
CA LEU A 102 -9.07 11.99 2.02
C LEU A 102 -7.72 11.33 1.73
N ALA A 103 -7.61 10.03 2.00
CA ALA A 103 -6.41 9.28 1.65
C ALA A 103 -6.23 9.13 0.13
N LEU A 104 -7.31 8.89 -0.61
CA LEU A 104 -7.27 8.82 -2.08
C LEU A 104 -6.92 10.17 -2.70
N ASP A 105 -7.41 11.29 -2.16
CA ASP A 105 -7.02 12.65 -2.58
C ASP A 105 -5.50 12.85 -2.45
N GLU A 106 -4.93 12.50 -1.31
CA GLU A 106 -3.50 12.63 -1.08
C GLU A 106 -2.66 11.68 -1.97
N ILE A 107 -3.10 10.43 -2.11
CA ILE A 107 -2.45 9.45 -3.00
C ILE A 107 -2.47 9.95 -4.45
N HIS A 108 -3.63 10.45 -4.92
CA HIS A 108 -3.76 11.00 -6.26
C HIS A 108 -2.86 12.23 -6.45
N ARG A 109 -2.81 13.14 -5.46
CA ARG A 109 -1.98 14.35 -5.50
C ARG A 109 -0.49 14.04 -5.66
N VAL A 110 0.02 13.06 -4.90
CA VAL A 110 1.46 12.75 -4.89
C VAL A 110 1.88 11.78 -5.99
N LEU A 111 0.94 11.09 -6.66
CA LEU A 111 1.23 10.24 -7.80
C LEU A 111 1.50 11.07 -9.06
N LYS A 112 2.51 10.72 -9.83
CA LYS A 112 2.80 11.35 -11.12
C LYS A 112 1.70 11.05 -12.14
N PRO A 113 1.45 11.96 -13.10
CA PRO A 113 0.69 11.60 -14.30
C PRO A 113 1.30 10.38 -14.99
N GLY A 114 0.47 9.35 -15.26
CA GLY A 114 0.93 8.07 -15.79
C GLY A 114 1.62 7.16 -14.79
N GLY A 115 1.74 7.56 -13.53
CA GLY A 115 2.20 6.70 -12.43
C GLY A 115 1.18 5.60 -12.10
N LYS A 116 1.62 4.58 -11.39
CA LYS A 116 0.79 3.42 -11.06
C LYS A 116 0.35 3.44 -9.59
N PHE A 117 -0.95 3.23 -9.36
CA PHE A 117 -1.51 3.04 -8.04
C PHE A 117 -1.98 1.59 -7.87
N LEU A 118 -1.47 0.91 -6.86
CA LEU A 118 -1.76 -0.49 -6.56
C LEU A 118 -2.41 -0.62 -5.16
N PRO A 119 -3.73 -0.45 -5.06
CA PRO A 119 -4.46 -0.75 -3.84
C PRO A 119 -4.74 -2.24 -3.68
N SER A 120 -4.81 -2.74 -2.47
CA SER A 120 -5.45 -4.01 -2.14
C SER A 120 -6.38 -3.87 -0.95
N VAL A 121 -7.42 -4.67 -0.97
CA VAL A 121 -8.40 -4.79 0.13
C VAL A 121 -8.75 -6.27 0.32
N PRO A 122 -9.18 -6.68 1.53
CA PRO A 122 -9.60 -8.04 1.80
C PRO A 122 -10.73 -8.50 0.86
N SER A 123 -10.76 -9.80 0.57
CA SER A 123 -11.82 -10.39 -0.24
C SER A 123 -13.16 -10.32 0.49
N PHE A 124 -14.19 -9.77 -0.16
CA PHE A 124 -15.51 -9.50 0.43
C PHE A 124 -16.14 -10.69 1.18
N TRP A 125 -16.13 -11.89 0.60
CA TRP A 125 -16.83 -13.02 1.19
C TRP A 125 -16.17 -13.60 2.43
N PRO A 126 -14.85 -13.87 2.45
CA PRO A 126 -14.16 -14.30 3.68
C PRO A 126 -14.32 -13.27 4.80
N GLU A 127 -14.12 -12.00 4.48
CA GLU A 127 -14.24 -10.88 5.40
C GLU A 127 -15.64 -10.77 6.01
N LYS A 128 -16.68 -10.85 5.16
CA LYS A 128 -18.08 -10.81 5.61
C LYS A 128 -18.43 -11.98 6.52
N ILE A 129 -17.89 -13.17 6.26
CA ILE A 129 -18.11 -14.35 7.11
C ILE A 129 -17.46 -14.12 8.49
N CYS A 130 -16.21 -13.67 8.55
CA CYS A 130 -15.54 -13.34 9.80
C CYS A 130 -16.32 -12.27 10.59
N TRP A 131 -16.79 -11.23 9.91
CA TRP A 131 -17.59 -10.16 10.53
C TRP A 131 -18.90 -10.67 11.12
N ILE A 132 -19.62 -11.58 10.44
CA ILE A 132 -20.89 -12.14 10.93
C ILE A 132 -20.67 -13.10 12.10
N LEU A 133 -19.60 -13.90 12.04
CA LEU A 133 -19.36 -14.98 13.02
C LEU A 133 -18.66 -14.52 14.30
N SER A 134 -18.06 -13.35 14.32
CA SER A 134 -17.25 -12.87 15.45
C SER A 134 -17.55 -11.43 15.83
N THR A 135 -18.24 -11.25 16.96
CA THR A 135 -18.41 -9.92 17.57
C THR A 135 -17.09 -9.32 18.05
N GLY A 136 -16.11 -10.16 18.40
CA GLY A 136 -14.76 -9.73 18.73
C GLY A 136 -14.03 -9.13 17.53
N TYR A 137 -14.26 -9.67 16.33
CA TYR A 137 -13.69 -9.16 15.09
C TYR A 137 -14.22 -7.75 14.74
N GLN A 138 -15.53 -7.52 14.96
CA GLN A 138 -16.18 -6.21 14.73
C GLN A 138 -15.67 -5.11 15.68
N ASN A 139 -15.30 -5.48 16.90
CA ASN A 139 -14.94 -4.55 17.97
C ASN A 139 -13.43 -4.52 18.25
N MET A 140 -12.60 -5.11 17.37
CA MET A 140 -11.15 -5.12 17.54
C MET A 140 -10.60 -3.70 17.34
N PRO A 141 -9.86 -3.14 18.31
CA PRO A 141 -9.22 -1.84 18.15
C PRO A 141 -8.29 -1.84 16.92
N GLY A 142 -8.49 -0.90 16.00
CA GLY A 142 -7.76 -0.85 14.72
C GLY A 142 -8.23 -1.88 13.69
N GLY A 143 -9.37 -2.56 13.92
CA GLY A 143 -9.99 -3.49 12.98
C GLY A 143 -10.59 -2.78 11.75
N HIS A 144 -11.18 -3.60 10.86
CA HIS A 144 -11.82 -3.08 9.65
C HIS A 144 -13.09 -2.30 9.99
N VAL A 145 -13.19 -1.07 9.54
CA VAL A 145 -14.41 -0.24 9.70
C VAL A 145 -15.39 -0.45 8.56
N ARG A 146 -14.95 -1.12 7.46
CA ARG A 146 -15.77 -1.43 6.29
C ARG A 146 -15.30 -2.66 5.55
N ILE A 147 -16.21 -3.21 4.75
CA ILE A 147 -15.92 -4.31 3.82
C ILE A 147 -16.18 -3.82 2.40
N PHE A 148 -15.17 -3.85 1.56
CA PHE A 148 -15.25 -3.42 0.19
C PHE A 148 -15.75 -4.52 -0.74
N LYS A 149 -16.61 -4.17 -1.71
CA LYS A 149 -16.86 -4.99 -2.90
C LYS A 149 -15.93 -4.55 -4.01
N LYS A 150 -15.34 -5.51 -4.73
CA LYS A 150 -14.39 -5.24 -5.82
C LYS A 150 -14.87 -4.13 -6.79
N ASN A 151 -16.08 -4.29 -7.33
CA ASN A 151 -16.59 -3.34 -8.32
C ASN A 151 -16.85 -1.94 -7.73
N GLN A 152 -17.17 -1.87 -6.44
CA GLN A 152 -17.33 -0.60 -5.74
C GLN A 152 -15.97 0.11 -5.62
N VAL A 153 -14.94 -0.58 -5.14
CA VAL A 153 -13.59 0.00 -5.02
C VAL A 153 -13.06 0.47 -6.37
N ILE A 154 -13.26 -0.32 -7.43
CA ILE A 154 -12.83 0.07 -8.78
C ILE A 154 -13.57 1.34 -9.22
N ALA A 155 -14.90 1.41 -9.07
CA ALA A 155 -15.67 2.58 -9.44
C ALA A 155 -15.22 3.83 -8.67
N GLU A 156 -15.12 3.73 -7.34
CA GLU A 156 -14.70 4.84 -6.50
C GLU A 156 -13.30 5.34 -6.84
N ILE A 157 -12.32 4.45 -7.02
CA ILE A 157 -10.95 4.84 -7.41
C ILE A 157 -10.95 5.48 -8.80
N THR A 158 -11.77 4.99 -9.73
CA THR A 158 -11.91 5.58 -11.07
C THR A 158 -12.50 6.98 -11.01
N ASP A 159 -13.46 7.24 -10.11
CA ASP A 159 -14.05 8.57 -9.92
C ASP A 159 -13.02 9.61 -9.43
N TYR A 160 -11.91 9.18 -8.81
CA TYR A 160 -10.75 10.02 -8.47
C TYR A 160 -9.82 10.32 -9.65
N GLY A 161 -10.12 9.82 -10.85
CA GLY A 161 -9.32 10.06 -12.05
C GLY A 161 -8.26 9.00 -12.34
N PHE A 162 -8.24 7.89 -11.59
CA PHE A 162 -7.38 6.76 -11.92
C PHE A 162 -7.97 5.93 -13.06
N GLU A 163 -7.15 5.52 -14.00
CA GLU A 163 -7.55 4.59 -15.05
C GLU A 163 -7.39 3.14 -14.55
N TYR A 164 -8.45 2.35 -14.69
CA TYR A 164 -8.41 0.94 -14.31
C TYR A 164 -7.70 0.11 -15.37
N GLU A 165 -6.55 -0.49 -15.04
CA GLU A 165 -5.82 -1.40 -15.93
C GLU A 165 -6.27 -2.85 -15.73
N LYS A 166 -6.12 -3.37 -14.51
CA LYS A 166 -6.43 -4.78 -14.17
C LYS A 166 -6.62 -4.99 -12.69
N SER A 167 -7.16 -6.15 -12.32
CA SER A 167 -7.15 -6.62 -10.93
C SER A 167 -6.83 -8.10 -10.86
N GLU A 168 -6.11 -8.49 -9.83
CA GLU A 168 -5.74 -9.87 -9.53
C GLU A 168 -6.30 -10.28 -8.16
N ARG A 169 -6.50 -11.60 -7.95
CA ARG A 169 -6.81 -12.14 -6.62
C ARG A 169 -5.59 -12.90 -6.13
N PHE A 170 -5.17 -12.55 -4.94
CA PHE A 170 -4.14 -13.30 -4.22
C PHE A 170 -4.83 -14.15 -3.15
N HIS A 171 -4.56 -15.45 -3.16
CA HIS A 171 -4.98 -16.35 -2.10
C HIS A 171 -3.83 -16.42 -1.09
N GLY A 172 -3.85 -15.53 -0.11
CA GLY A 172 -3.06 -15.68 1.11
C GLY A 172 -3.79 -16.65 2.04
N LEU A 173 -3.19 -17.75 2.42
CA LEU A 173 -3.59 -18.47 3.62
C LEU A 173 -3.06 -17.65 4.79
N HIS A 174 -3.96 -17.05 5.55
CA HIS A 174 -3.68 -16.45 6.86
C HIS A 174 -3.69 -17.53 7.91
#